data_e9f7930852a277852404a3a044fa8bbf
#
_entry.id   e9f7930852a277852404a3a044fa8bbf
#
_cell.length_a   1.000
_cell.length_b   1.000
_cell.length_c   1.000
_cell.angle_alpha   90.00
_cell.angle_beta   90.00
_cell.angle_gamma   90.00
#
_symmetry.space_group_name_H-M   'P 1'
#
loop_
_entity.id
_entity.type
_entity.pdbx_description
1 polymer ?
#
loop_
_entity_poly.entity_id
_entity_poly.type
_entity_poly.pdbx_seq_one_letter_code
_entity_poly.pdbx_strand_id
1 'polypeptide(L)'
;MIRKIGIILLAAAVFFPAGLFAADYVHTLKAKDMTVSWTLEGEQIHMQLSAETTGWVAIGIDPEEAMGGSDIIIGAVKNGKIRIEDHFADSRRGHSPDDKLGGSNHVINPQGSETEGVTTISFTLSTAAAEEWDKPIHTDKMTRVMVAYGTGRDSFRTSHRYRTVYDINFATGEVVKVK
;
A
#
# COMPACT_ATOMS: atom_id res chain seq x y z
N MET A 1 -25.23 -36.28 55.81
CA MET A 1 -25.55 -35.76 54.48
C MET A 1 -24.82 -34.46 54.22
N ILE A 2 -23.70 -34.47 53.49
CA ILE A 2 -22.91 -33.29 53.21
C ILE A 2 -23.20 -32.89 51.75
N ARG A 3 -23.86 -31.74 51.57
CA ARG A 3 -24.14 -31.17 50.22
C ARG A 3 -22.85 -30.49 49.72
N LYS A 4 -22.31 -31.02 48.62
CA LYS A 4 -21.24 -30.36 47.87
C LYS A 4 -21.85 -29.26 47.01
N ILE A 5 -21.48 -27.99 47.30
CA ILE A 5 -21.81 -26.82 46.50
C ILE A 5 -20.73 -26.72 45.42
N GLY A 6 -21.09 -26.95 44.18
CA GLY A 6 -20.23 -26.74 43.03
C GLY A 6 -20.22 -25.25 42.66
N ILE A 7 -19.06 -24.64 42.70
CA ILE A 7 -18.83 -23.26 42.22
C ILE A 7 -18.58 -23.36 40.71
N ILE A 8 -19.47 -22.81 39.89
CA ILE A 8 -19.28 -22.66 38.45
C ILE A 8 -18.55 -21.33 38.27
N LEU A 9 -17.27 -21.38 37.89
CA LEU A 9 -16.53 -20.21 37.46
C LEU A 9 -16.93 -19.88 36.01
N LEU A 10 -17.69 -18.81 35.84
CA LEU A 10 -18.00 -18.24 34.52
C LEU A 10 -16.81 -17.39 34.06
N ALA A 11 -15.99 -17.90 33.15
CA ALA A 11 -14.94 -17.14 32.50
C ALA A 11 -15.55 -16.16 31.51
N ALA A 12 -15.60 -14.88 31.84
CA ALA A 12 -15.96 -13.83 30.90
C ALA A 12 -14.80 -13.61 29.94
N ALA A 13 -14.97 -14.00 28.67
CA ALA A 13 -14.04 -13.64 27.60
C ALA A 13 -14.15 -12.13 27.35
N VAL A 14 -13.14 -11.38 27.75
CA VAL A 14 -13.00 -9.95 27.42
C VAL A 14 -12.59 -9.86 25.96
N PHE A 15 -13.55 -9.56 25.10
CA PHE A 15 -13.29 -9.20 23.70
C PHE A 15 -12.69 -7.80 23.69
N PHE A 16 -11.35 -7.68 23.54
CA PHE A 16 -10.73 -6.42 23.17
C PHE A 16 -10.99 -6.20 21.68
N PRO A 17 -11.72 -5.14 21.29
CA PRO A 17 -11.76 -4.77 19.88
C PRO A 17 -10.31 -4.44 19.48
N ALA A 18 -9.79 -5.09 18.44
CA ALA A 18 -8.57 -4.67 17.79
C ALA A 18 -8.82 -3.27 17.24
N GLY A 19 -8.39 -2.25 17.98
CA GLY A 19 -8.44 -0.88 17.52
C GLY A 19 -7.61 -0.79 16.25
N LEU A 20 -8.26 -0.48 15.13
CA LEU A 20 -7.55 0.09 13.99
C LEU A 20 -6.88 1.36 14.52
N PHE A 21 -5.59 1.30 14.80
CA PHE A 21 -4.80 2.50 14.96
C PHE A 21 -4.80 3.17 13.59
N ALA A 22 -5.62 4.22 13.43
CA ALA A 22 -5.43 5.14 12.33
C ALA A 22 -4.07 5.78 12.57
N ALA A 23 -3.07 5.37 11.80
CA ALA A 23 -1.79 6.07 11.80
C ALA A 23 -2.07 7.49 11.31
N ASP A 24 -1.72 8.49 12.10
CA ASP A 24 -1.82 9.89 11.68
C ASP A 24 -0.71 10.17 10.65
N TYR A 25 -1.06 10.06 9.38
CA TYR A 25 -0.14 10.40 8.30
C TYR A 25 0.02 11.92 8.18
N VAL A 26 1.26 12.38 8.04
CA VAL A 26 1.60 13.82 7.95
C VAL A 26 1.13 14.42 6.64
N HIS A 27 1.21 13.64 5.55
CA HIS A 27 0.88 14.11 4.21
C HIS A 27 -0.19 13.25 3.56
N THR A 28 -1.02 13.87 2.72
CA THR A 28 -2.12 13.19 2.01
C THR A 28 -2.34 13.78 0.64
N LEU A 29 -2.40 12.91 -0.37
CA LEU A 29 -2.83 13.21 -1.74
C LEU A 29 -4.19 12.57 -2.00
N LYS A 30 -5.16 13.38 -2.49
CA LYS A 30 -6.44 12.88 -3.01
C LYS A 30 -6.43 12.84 -4.53
N ALA A 31 -6.65 11.65 -5.08
CA ALA A 31 -6.63 11.36 -6.51
C ALA A 31 -7.95 10.70 -6.94
N LYS A 32 -8.98 11.50 -7.20
CA LYS A 32 -10.34 11.05 -7.49
C LYS A 32 -10.90 10.23 -6.29
N ASP A 33 -11.22 8.94 -6.51
CA ASP A 33 -11.75 8.01 -5.52
C ASP A 33 -10.63 7.27 -4.74
N MET A 34 -9.38 7.76 -4.84
CA MET A 34 -8.20 7.20 -4.19
C MET A 34 -7.52 8.25 -3.29
N THR A 35 -7.01 7.79 -2.17
CA THR A 35 -6.20 8.57 -1.25
C THR A 35 -4.85 7.87 -1.06
N VAL A 36 -3.77 8.63 -1.12
CA VAL A 36 -2.41 8.20 -0.77
C VAL A 36 -1.97 9.05 0.40
N SER A 37 -1.63 8.43 1.51
CA SER A 37 -1.15 9.11 2.71
C SER A 37 0.23 8.58 3.09
N TRP A 38 1.11 9.46 3.61
CA TRP A 38 2.45 9.03 4.00
C TRP A 38 3.04 9.87 5.13
N THR A 39 4.02 9.26 5.77
CA THR A 39 4.90 9.90 6.78
C THR A 39 6.32 9.41 6.56
N LEU A 40 7.28 10.33 6.55
CA LEU A 40 8.70 9.99 6.61
C LEU A 40 9.15 9.88 8.06
N GLU A 41 9.87 8.79 8.38
CA GLU A 41 10.48 8.55 9.69
C GLU A 41 11.90 8.02 9.51
N GLY A 42 12.89 8.89 9.68
CA GLY A 42 14.29 8.55 9.42
C GLY A 42 14.52 8.12 7.96
N GLU A 43 15.01 6.91 7.77
CA GLU A 43 15.27 6.32 6.45
C GLU A 43 14.10 5.45 5.95
N GLN A 44 12.90 5.66 6.50
CA GLN A 44 11.70 4.92 6.11
C GLN A 44 10.57 5.86 5.72
N ILE A 45 9.69 5.36 4.86
CA ILE A 45 8.42 5.98 4.54
C ILE A 45 7.30 4.99 4.86
N HIS A 46 6.35 5.44 5.68
CA HIS A 46 5.12 4.73 5.96
C HIS A 46 4.04 5.22 5.02
N MET A 47 3.41 4.33 4.28
CA MET A 47 2.40 4.66 3.27
C MET A 47 1.09 3.95 3.52
N GLN A 48 -0.02 4.62 3.14
CA GLN A 48 -1.34 4.03 3.03
C GLN A 48 -1.95 4.41 1.67
N LEU A 49 -2.46 3.41 0.97
CA LEU A 49 -3.25 3.57 -0.25
C LEU A 49 -4.67 3.11 0.05
N SER A 50 -5.66 3.95 -0.25
CA SER A 50 -7.07 3.61 -0.07
C SER A 50 -7.86 4.05 -1.29
N ALA A 51 -8.74 3.20 -1.84
CA ALA A 51 -9.58 3.55 -2.98
C ALA A 51 -10.97 2.90 -2.90
N GLU A 52 -11.97 3.57 -3.49
CA GLU A 52 -13.34 3.04 -3.66
C GLU A 52 -13.35 1.93 -4.72
N THR A 53 -12.86 0.78 -4.35
CA THR A 53 -12.80 -0.44 -5.16
C THR A 53 -12.76 -1.65 -4.24
N THR A 54 -13.16 -2.82 -4.76
CA THR A 54 -12.91 -4.14 -4.14
C THR A 54 -11.81 -4.89 -4.87
N GLY A 55 -10.96 -4.19 -5.61
CA GLY A 55 -9.82 -4.73 -6.31
C GLY A 55 -8.51 -4.16 -5.76
N TRP A 56 -7.46 -4.30 -6.56
CA TRP A 56 -6.14 -3.85 -6.19
C TRP A 56 -5.98 -2.32 -6.21
N VAL A 57 -5.07 -1.82 -5.39
CA VAL A 57 -4.57 -0.43 -5.35
C VAL A 57 -3.06 -0.44 -5.53
N ALA A 58 -2.49 0.60 -6.17
CA ALA A 58 -1.07 0.65 -6.47
C ALA A 58 -0.51 2.07 -6.48
N ILE A 59 0.78 2.17 -6.18
CA ILE A 59 1.63 3.33 -6.40
C ILE A 59 2.87 2.88 -7.19
N GLY A 60 3.24 3.64 -8.23
CA GLY A 60 4.49 3.44 -8.98
C GLY A 60 5.40 4.64 -8.79
N ILE A 61 6.66 4.40 -8.48
CA ILE A 61 7.66 5.39 -8.11
C ILE A 61 8.67 5.54 -9.23
N ASP A 62 8.96 6.78 -9.60
CA ASP A 62 9.99 7.24 -10.53
C ASP A 62 9.97 6.52 -11.91
N PRO A 63 8.83 6.54 -12.64
CA PRO A 63 8.74 5.99 -13.99
C PRO A 63 9.62 6.76 -14.98
N GLU A 64 10.27 6.04 -15.89
CA GLU A 64 11.10 6.61 -16.96
C GLU A 64 10.27 6.87 -18.22
N GLU A 65 9.54 5.85 -18.70
CA GLU A 65 8.69 5.95 -19.88
C GLU A 65 7.35 5.25 -19.67
N ALA A 66 6.25 6.01 -19.62
CA ALA A 66 4.93 5.53 -19.22
C ALA A 66 4.99 4.94 -17.81
N MET A 67 4.88 3.60 -17.63
CA MET A 67 5.16 2.96 -16.35
C MET A 67 6.53 2.26 -16.33
N GLY A 68 7.18 2.11 -17.47
CA GLY A 68 8.47 1.43 -17.57
C GLY A 68 9.53 2.09 -16.71
N GLY A 69 10.35 1.27 -16.06
CA GLY A 69 11.40 1.71 -15.14
C GLY A 69 10.91 2.11 -13.76
N SER A 70 9.61 2.00 -13.46
CA SER A 70 9.10 2.32 -12.12
C SER A 70 9.14 1.11 -11.18
N ASP A 71 9.43 1.38 -9.93
CA ASP A 71 9.16 0.51 -8.80
C ASP A 71 7.68 0.66 -8.42
N ILE A 72 6.94 -0.47 -8.29
CA ILE A 72 5.50 -0.49 -8.12
C ILE A 72 5.10 -1.32 -6.91
N ILE A 73 4.56 -0.66 -5.89
CA ILE A 73 3.90 -1.38 -4.80
C ILE A 73 2.42 -1.53 -5.13
N ILE A 74 1.98 -2.77 -5.23
CA ILE A 74 0.60 -3.14 -5.57
C ILE A 74 0.02 -4.09 -4.53
N GLY A 75 -1.21 -3.84 -4.10
CA GLY A 75 -1.85 -4.69 -3.11
C GLY A 75 -3.35 -4.83 -3.27
N ALA A 76 -3.88 -5.93 -2.73
CA ALA A 76 -5.29 -6.26 -2.68
C ALA A 76 -5.61 -7.03 -1.39
N VAL A 77 -6.89 -7.04 -1.03
CA VAL A 77 -7.39 -7.79 0.11
C VAL A 77 -8.53 -8.70 -0.36
N LYS A 78 -8.38 -10.00 -0.19
CA LYS A 78 -9.39 -10.98 -0.59
C LYS A 78 -9.80 -11.86 0.57
N ASN A 79 -11.07 -11.81 0.97
CA ASN A 79 -11.58 -12.61 2.09
C ASN A 79 -10.71 -12.44 3.37
N GLY A 80 -10.29 -11.22 3.67
CA GLY A 80 -9.41 -10.90 4.79
C GLY A 80 -7.94 -11.28 4.61
N LYS A 81 -7.56 -11.89 3.49
CA LYS A 81 -6.16 -12.17 3.15
C LYS A 81 -5.54 -11.00 2.41
N ILE A 82 -4.49 -10.45 2.99
CA ILE A 82 -3.72 -9.34 2.44
C ILE A 82 -2.65 -9.90 1.51
N ARG A 83 -2.50 -9.24 0.36
CA ARG A 83 -1.42 -9.48 -0.59
C ARG A 83 -0.88 -8.12 -1.02
N ILE A 84 0.35 -7.81 -0.67
CA ILE A 84 1.09 -6.61 -1.11
C ILE A 84 2.41 -7.11 -1.68
N GLU A 85 2.69 -6.72 -2.91
CA GLU A 85 3.87 -7.17 -3.65
C GLU A 85 4.64 -5.96 -4.17
N ASP A 86 5.94 -6.15 -4.22
CA ASP A 86 6.91 -5.30 -4.88
C ASP A 86 7.11 -5.76 -6.30
N HIS A 87 6.97 -4.87 -7.25
CA HIS A 87 7.04 -5.13 -8.68
C HIS A 87 7.89 -4.09 -9.38
N PHE A 88 8.65 -4.51 -10.36
CA PHE A 88 9.30 -3.59 -11.28
C PHE A 88 8.59 -3.58 -12.64
N ALA A 89 8.45 -2.40 -13.22
CA ALA A 89 7.91 -2.24 -14.56
C ALA A 89 9.01 -2.45 -15.60
N ASP A 90 9.16 -3.69 -16.06
CA ASP A 90 10.14 -4.12 -17.06
C ASP A 90 9.83 -3.62 -18.48
N SER A 91 8.67 -2.99 -18.66
CA SER A 91 8.24 -2.45 -19.95
C SER A 91 7.23 -1.30 -19.79
N ARG A 92 6.94 -0.58 -20.87
CA ARG A 92 5.98 0.53 -20.88
C ARG A 92 4.57 0.16 -20.41
N ARG A 93 4.18 -1.12 -20.45
CA ARG A 93 2.81 -1.61 -20.18
C ARG A 93 2.78 -2.91 -19.37
N GLY A 94 3.91 -3.37 -18.90
CA GLY A 94 4.04 -4.60 -18.13
C GLY A 94 4.85 -4.37 -16.87
N HIS A 95 4.57 -5.16 -15.87
CA HIS A 95 5.34 -5.23 -14.64
C HIS A 95 5.35 -6.68 -14.12
N SER A 96 6.37 -7.03 -13.43
CA SER A 96 6.57 -8.34 -12.82
C SER A 96 6.92 -8.19 -11.35
N PRO A 97 6.54 -9.13 -10.48
CA PRO A 97 7.08 -9.18 -9.11
C PRO A 97 8.60 -9.27 -9.15
N ASP A 98 9.27 -8.56 -8.26
CA ASP A 98 10.73 -8.50 -8.22
C ASP A 98 11.36 -9.86 -8.00
N ASP A 99 10.71 -10.75 -7.25
CA ASP A 99 11.14 -12.14 -7.07
C ASP A 99 11.20 -12.95 -8.39
N LYS A 100 10.47 -12.53 -9.43
CA LYS A 100 10.53 -13.11 -10.77
C LYS A 100 11.65 -12.54 -11.63
N LEU A 101 12.17 -11.39 -11.25
CA LEU A 101 13.28 -10.71 -11.92
C LEU A 101 14.63 -11.01 -11.26
N GLY A 102 14.63 -11.80 -10.17
CA GLY A 102 15.82 -12.16 -9.41
C GLY A 102 16.06 -11.28 -8.19
N GLY A 103 15.13 -10.37 -7.91
CA GLY A 103 15.11 -9.52 -6.73
C GLY A 103 14.29 -10.08 -5.56
N SER A 104 13.83 -9.18 -4.70
CA SER A 104 13.11 -9.52 -3.47
C SER A 104 11.95 -8.54 -3.24
N ASN A 105 10.96 -8.97 -2.47
CA ASN A 105 9.88 -8.07 -2.01
C ASN A 105 10.37 -7.29 -0.79
N HIS A 106 10.58 -5.98 -0.93
CA HIS A 106 11.07 -5.09 0.12
C HIS A 106 9.96 -4.39 0.93
N VAL A 107 8.72 -4.83 0.76
CA VAL A 107 7.57 -4.34 1.55
C VAL A 107 7.68 -4.77 3.01
N ILE A 108 7.72 -3.81 3.94
CA ILE A 108 7.84 -4.01 5.38
C ILE A 108 6.47 -3.75 6.02
N ASN A 109 6.09 -4.54 7.04
CA ASN A 109 4.86 -4.39 7.82
C ASN A 109 3.58 -4.28 6.97
N PRO A 110 3.33 -5.19 6.02
CA PRO A 110 2.14 -5.12 5.17
C PRO A 110 0.87 -5.30 5.99
N GLN A 111 -0.08 -4.39 5.83
CA GLN A 111 -1.42 -4.45 6.41
C GLN A 111 -2.46 -4.09 5.36
N GLY A 112 -3.72 -4.48 5.58
CA GLY A 112 -4.80 -4.10 4.66
C GLY A 112 -6.16 -4.51 5.16
N SER A 113 -7.16 -3.87 4.60
CA SER A 113 -8.57 -4.18 4.82
C SER A 113 -9.38 -3.92 3.55
N GLU A 114 -10.47 -4.66 3.39
CA GLU A 114 -11.50 -4.37 2.41
C GLU A 114 -12.84 -4.31 3.15
N THR A 115 -13.42 -3.13 3.22
CA THR A 115 -14.64 -2.88 3.97
C THR A 115 -15.50 -1.86 3.22
N GLU A 116 -16.80 -2.15 3.09
CA GLU A 116 -17.79 -1.25 2.48
C GLU A 116 -17.41 -0.79 1.05
N GLY A 117 -16.74 -1.66 0.27
CA GLY A 117 -16.34 -1.36 -1.10
C GLY A 117 -15.07 -0.51 -1.21
N VAL A 118 -14.33 -0.35 -0.12
CA VAL A 118 -13.05 0.35 -0.06
C VAL A 118 -11.94 -0.64 0.25
N THR A 119 -10.95 -0.72 -0.65
CA THR A 119 -9.69 -1.43 -0.40
C THR A 119 -8.66 -0.45 0.16
N THR A 120 -8.09 -0.79 1.30
CA THR A 120 -7.01 -0.04 1.95
C THR A 120 -5.83 -0.98 2.20
N ILE A 121 -4.63 -0.54 1.82
CA ILE A 121 -3.38 -1.20 2.19
C ILE A 121 -2.45 -0.20 2.87
N SER A 122 -1.62 -0.66 3.79
CA SER A 122 -0.54 0.12 4.36
C SER A 122 0.73 -0.71 4.46
N PHE A 123 1.85 -0.03 4.33
CA PHE A 123 3.18 -0.66 4.29
C PHE A 123 4.26 0.38 4.61
N THR A 124 5.46 -0.12 4.81
CA THR A 124 6.68 0.68 4.99
C THR A 124 7.70 0.29 3.93
N LEU A 125 8.42 1.28 3.39
CA LEU A 125 9.57 1.09 2.52
C LEU A 125 10.79 1.78 3.10
N SER A 126 11.99 1.32 2.73
CA SER A 126 13.22 2.10 2.87
C SER A 126 13.18 3.29 1.88
N THR A 127 13.73 4.43 2.26
CA THR A 127 13.91 5.54 1.32
C THR A 127 15.08 5.33 0.35
N ALA A 128 16.02 4.45 0.73
CA ALA A 128 17.10 4.00 -0.17
C ALA A 128 16.66 2.76 -0.95
N ALA A 129 16.99 2.71 -2.23
CA ALA A 129 16.85 1.49 -3.02
C ALA A 129 17.72 0.38 -2.42
N ALA A 130 17.15 -0.81 -2.20
CA ALA A 130 17.86 -1.96 -1.66
C ALA A 130 18.54 -2.78 -2.76
N GLU A 131 17.97 -2.78 -3.98
CA GLU A 131 18.51 -3.49 -5.13
C GLU A 131 18.19 -2.77 -6.45
N GLU A 132 18.56 -3.35 -7.59
CA GLU A 132 18.43 -2.71 -8.92
C GLU A 132 16.97 -2.52 -9.39
N TRP A 133 16.03 -3.25 -8.83
CA TRP A 133 14.59 -3.17 -9.16
C TRP A 133 13.87 -2.11 -8.32
N ASP A 134 14.48 -1.64 -7.23
CA ASP A 134 13.94 -0.58 -6.40
C ASP A 134 14.25 0.81 -6.95
N LYS A 135 13.41 1.77 -6.66
CA LYS A 135 13.68 3.19 -6.88
C LYS A 135 13.80 3.93 -5.55
N PRO A 136 14.82 4.78 -5.39
CA PRO A 136 14.95 5.56 -4.16
C PRO A 136 13.80 6.57 -4.04
N ILE A 137 13.31 6.75 -2.83
CA ILE A 137 12.35 7.78 -2.47
C ILE A 137 13.10 9.04 -2.12
N HIS A 138 13.13 10.00 -3.05
CA HIS A 138 13.83 11.25 -2.84
C HIS A 138 13.10 12.16 -1.86
N THR A 139 13.84 12.71 -0.90
CA THR A 139 13.29 13.63 0.12
C THR A 139 13.67 15.10 -0.15
N ASP A 140 14.56 15.35 -1.09
CA ASP A 140 15.12 16.65 -1.42
C ASP A 140 14.61 17.25 -2.75
N LYS A 141 13.87 16.47 -3.52
CA LYS A 141 13.32 16.87 -4.83
C LYS A 141 11.95 16.27 -5.10
N MET A 142 11.30 16.75 -6.16
CA MET A 142 10.09 16.16 -6.69
C MET A 142 10.39 14.79 -7.30
N THR A 143 9.56 13.80 -6.97
CA THR A 143 9.59 12.46 -7.55
C THR A 143 8.32 12.23 -8.34
N ARG A 144 8.43 11.72 -9.56
CA ARG A 144 7.26 11.32 -10.35
C ARG A 144 6.63 10.08 -9.77
N VAL A 145 5.30 10.13 -9.61
CA VAL A 145 4.53 9.05 -8.99
C VAL A 145 3.30 8.77 -9.84
N MET A 146 3.05 7.50 -10.08
CA MET A 146 1.79 7.00 -10.65
C MET A 146 0.93 6.43 -9.54
N VAL A 147 -0.37 6.72 -9.56
CA VAL A 147 -1.34 6.07 -8.68
C VAL A 147 -2.45 5.44 -9.49
N ALA A 148 -2.88 4.25 -9.08
CA ALA A 148 -3.88 3.49 -9.82
C ALA A 148 -4.68 2.56 -8.91
N TYR A 149 -5.90 2.21 -9.35
CA TYR A 149 -6.69 1.13 -8.74
C TYR A 149 -7.46 0.34 -9.78
N GLY A 150 -7.74 -0.94 -9.46
CA GLY A 150 -8.40 -1.90 -10.34
C GLY A 150 -9.93 -1.82 -10.29
N THR A 151 -10.58 -2.68 -11.08
CA THR A 151 -12.04 -2.73 -11.29
C THR A 151 -12.76 -3.76 -10.40
N GLY A 152 -12.35 -3.98 -9.16
CA GLY A 152 -12.97 -4.98 -8.28
C GLY A 152 -12.45 -6.41 -8.52
N ARG A 153 -11.25 -6.56 -9.06
CA ARG A 153 -10.53 -7.83 -9.18
C ARG A 153 -9.18 -7.74 -8.50
N ASP A 154 -8.83 -8.78 -7.73
CA ASP A 154 -7.57 -8.85 -6.98
C ASP A 154 -6.38 -9.34 -7.82
N SER A 155 -6.59 -9.58 -9.10
CA SER A 155 -5.52 -9.98 -10.00
C SER A 155 -4.71 -8.77 -10.45
N PHE A 156 -3.44 -8.72 -10.13
CA PHE A 156 -2.50 -7.66 -10.53
C PHE A 156 -2.22 -7.61 -12.04
N ARG A 157 -2.77 -8.57 -12.80
CA ARG A 157 -2.72 -8.61 -14.27
C ARG A 157 -3.91 -7.93 -14.93
N THR A 158 -4.91 -7.49 -14.16
CA THR A 158 -6.09 -6.80 -14.71
C THR A 158 -5.82 -5.33 -14.89
N SER A 159 -6.43 -4.73 -15.94
CA SER A 159 -6.32 -3.30 -16.20
C SER A 159 -6.86 -2.46 -15.04
N HIS A 160 -6.24 -1.32 -14.82
CA HIS A 160 -6.73 -0.30 -13.89
C HIS A 160 -8.07 0.29 -14.36
N ARG A 161 -8.94 0.65 -13.42
CA ARG A 161 -10.14 1.48 -13.61
C ARG A 161 -9.77 2.96 -13.67
N TYR A 162 -8.78 3.34 -12.89
CA TYR A 162 -8.27 4.70 -12.80
C TYR A 162 -6.76 4.69 -12.68
N ARG A 163 -6.13 5.67 -13.29
CA ARG A 163 -4.71 5.99 -13.10
C ARG A 163 -4.48 7.48 -13.32
N THR A 164 -3.48 8.01 -12.68
CA THR A 164 -3.01 9.37 -12.90
C THR A 164 -1.56 9.53 -12.44
N VAL A 165 -0.95 10.65 -12.78
CA VAL A 165 0.47 10.93 -12.52
C VAL A 165 0.60 12.25 -11.77
N TYR A 166 1.43 12.25 -10.75
CA TYR A 166 1.81 13.41 -9.95
C TYR A 166 3.32 13.52 -9.86
N ASP A 167 3.82 14.71 -9.64
CA ASP A 167 5.14 14.94 -9.08
C ASP A 167 4.93 15.28 -7.60
N ILE A 168 5.62 14.56 -6.69
CA ILE A 168 5.48 14.68 -5.24
C ILE A 168 6.84 14.96 -4.61
N ASN A 169 6.90 15.94 -3.72
CA ASN A 169 7.98 16.05 -2.76
C ASN A 169 7.56 15.34 -1.46
N PHE A 170 8.14 14.19 -1.18
CA PHE A 170 7.73 13.36 -0.05
C PHE A 170 8.03 13.99 1.31
N ALA A 171 9.04 14.89 1.41
CA ALA A 171 9.37 15.56 2.66
C ALA A 171 8.42 16.72 2.98
N THR A 172 8.02 17.50 1.97
CA THR A 172 7.21 18.70 2.19
C THR A 172 5.71 18.45 2.00
N GLY A 173 5.34 17.35 1.34
CA GLY A 173 3.95 17.07 0.95
C GLY A 173 3.49 17.89 -0.26
N GLU A 174 4.38 18.60 -0.95
CA GLU A 174 4.04 19.29 -2.18
C GLU A 174 3.65 18.31 -3.27
N VAL A 175 2.52 18.58 -3.96
CA VAL A 175 1.97 17.72 -5.00
C VAL A 175 1.59 18.55 -6.21
N VAL A 176 2.08 18.16 -7.38
CA VAL A 176 1.72 18.74 -8.67
C VAL A 176 1.14 17.67 -9.58
N LYS A 177 -0.09 17.86 -10.04
CA LYS A 177 -0.71 16.95 -10.99
C LYS A 177 -0.08 17.11 -12.37
N VAL A 178 0.37 16.02 -12.97
CA VAL A 178 0.99 16.00 -14.31
C VAL A 178 -0.02 15.57 -15.39
N LYS A 179 -0.87 14.61 -15.09
CA LYS A 179 -1.91 14.08 -16.00
C LYS A 179 -3.13 13.59 -15.23
#